data_608407e5ab34d6c64d60b23eac4ea1eb
#
_entry.id   608407e5ab34d6c64d60b23eac4ea1eb
#
_cell.length_a   1.000
_cell.length_b   1.000
_cell.length_c   1.000
_cell.angle_alpha   90.00
_cell.angle_beta   90.00
_cell.angle_gamma   90.00
#
_symmetry.space_group_name_H-M   'P 1'
#
loop_
_entity.id
_entity.type
_entity.pdbx_description
1 polymer ?
#
loop_
_entity_poly.entity_id
_entity_poly.type
_entity_poly.pdbx_seq_one_letter_code
_entity_poly.pdbx_strand_id
1 'polypeptide(L)'
;MDVCEAVRRIAVEMLPTIEQRACRLDAAIPDDPIWVRADGSLLARVLGNLINNACVHNPGGVTVRLTCKRTESEAVIAVADDGAGIPESIRDHVFEPFVTSNDARESGKGTGLGLSIAKRFIDLQGGTIAVSAQPEEDFETEIVVTLPLA
;
A
#
# COMPACT_ATOMS: atom_id res chain seq x y z
N MET A 1 0.30 19.46 -2.41
CA MET A 1 1.08 18.41 -3.10
C MET A 1 0.20 17.70 -4.11
N ASP A 2 0.70 17.50 -5.31
CA ASP A 2 0.03 16.64 -6.30
C ASP A 2 0.32 15.18 -5.98
N VAL A 3 -0.69 14.47 -5.52
CA VAL A 3 -0.54 13.07 -5.11
C VAL A 3 -0.28 12.14 -6.29
N CYS A 4 -0.80 12.46 -7.46
CA CYS A 4 -0.56 11.63 -8.66
C CYS A 4 0.92 11.62 -9.05
N GLU A 5 1.56 12.77 -9.03
CA GLU A 5 3.00 12.87 -9.28
C GLU A 5 3.80 12.13 -8.21
N ALA A 6 3.44 12.30 -6.94
CA ALA A 6 4.10 11.61 -5.83
C ALA A 6 3.99 10.09 -5.98
N VAL A 7 2.81 9.57 -6.31
CA VAL A 7 2.58 8.13 -6.48
C VAL A 7 3.39 7.58 -7.65
N ARG A 8 3.45 8.30 -8.78
CA ARG A 8 4.27 7.89 -9.93
C ARG A 8 5.76 7.82 -9.56
N ARG A 9 6.26 8.82 -8.83
CA ARG A 9 7.65 8.85 -8.39
C ARG A 9 7.99 7.67 -7.49
N ILE A 10 7.11 7.37 -6.54
CA ILE A 10 7.27 6.23 -5.63
C ILE A 10 7.28 4.93 -6.42
N ALA A 11 6.38 4.79 -7.38
CA ALA A 11 6.34 3.60 -8.24
C ALA A 11 7.67 3.37 -8.95
N VAL A 12 8.25 4.41 -9.53
CA VAL A 12 9.55 4.33 -10.20
C VAL A 12 10.67 3.98 -9.22
N GLU A 13 10.69 4.59 -8.05
CA GLU A 13 11.70 4.32 -7.02
C GLU A 13 11.63 2.89 -6.50
N MET A 14 10.46 2.28 -6.50
CA MET A 14 10.25 0.90 -6.03
C MET A 14 10.51 -0.17 -7.09
N LEU A 15 10.69 0.20 -8.36
CA LEU A 15 10.91 -0.78 -9.44
C LEU A 15 12.08 -1.74 -9.16
N PRO A 16 13.26 -1.30 -8.69
CA PRO A 16 14.34 -2.24 -8.38
C PRO A 16 13.94 -3.28 -7.34
N THR A 17 13.22 -2.89 -6.30
CA THR A 17 12.74 -3.80 -5.26
C THR A 17 11.74 -4.81 -5.82
N ILE A 18 10.81 -4.32 -6.63
CA ILE A 18 9.76 -5.16 -7.26
C ILE A 18 10.41 -6.18 -8.18
N GLU A 19 11.37 -5.76 -9.01
CA GLU A 19 12.09 -6.64 -9.93
C GLU A 19 12.92 -7.69 -9.20
N GLN A 20 13.61 -7.32 -8.13
CA GLN A 20 14.39 -8.25 -7.30
C GLN A 20 13.53 -9.35 -6.71
N ARG A 21 12.27 -9.07 -6.43
CA ARG A 21 11.32 -10.02 -5.87
C ARG A 21 10.55 -10.80 -6.92
N ALA A 22 10.89 -10.64 -8.21
CA ALA A 22 10.19 -11.25 -9.34
C ALA A 22 8.70 -10.90 -9.39
N CYS A 23 8.33 -9.73 -8.86
CA CYS A 23 6.98 -9.20 -8.90
C CYS A 23 6.81 -8.28 -10.11
N ARG A 24 5.57 -7.94 -10.42
CA ARG A 24 5.21 -6.98 -11.48
C ARG A 24 4.47 -5.82 -10.87
N LEU A 25 4.62 -4.64 -11.44
CA LEU A 25 3.87 -3.45 -11.05
C LEU A 25 2.96 -3.04 -12.20
N ASP A 26 1.68 -2.90 -11.88
CA ASP A 26 0.67 -2.32 -12.75
C ASP A 26 0.18 -1.03 -12.10
N ALA A 27 0.39 0.11 -12.73
CA ALA A 27 0.01 1.41 -12.20
C ALA A 27 -1.05 2.06 -13.08
N ALA A 28 -2.18 2.44 -12.49
CA ALA A 28 -3.26 3.17 -13.14
C ALA A 28 -3.49 4.47 -12.38
N ILE A 29 -2.77 5.52 -12.80
CA ILE A 29 -2.76 6.83 -12.15
C ILE A 29 -3.25 7.88 -13.13
N PRO A 30 -4.22 8.74 -12.74
CA PRO A 30 -4.75 9.78 -13.64
C PRO A 30 -3.67 10.76 -14.10
N ASP A 31 -3.83 11.30 -15.30
CA ASP A 31 -2.95 12.35 -15.83
C ASP A 31 -3.20 13.68 -15.12
N ASP A 32 -4.46 13.96 -14.77
CA ASP A 32 -4.82 15.19 -14.07
C ASP A 32 -4.32 15.17 -12.63
N PRO A 33 -3.80 16.30 -12.13
CA PRO A 33 -3.32 16.36 -10.75
C PRO A 33 -4.45 16.24 -9.73
N ILE A 34 -4.14 15.62 -8.60
CA ILE A 34 -5.03 15.58 -7.44
C ILE A 34 -4.27 16.20 -6.27
N TRP A 35 -4.73 17.37 -5.85
CA TRP A 35 -4.06 18.15 -4.80
C TRP A 35 -4.55 17.73 -3.42
N VAL A 36 -3.62 17.37 -2.56
CA VAL A 36 -3.89 16.90 -1.20
C VAL A 36 -3.06 17.67 -0.17
N ARG A 37 -3.52 17.63 1.07
CA ARG A 37 -2.75 18.07 2.22
C ARG A 37 -2.01 16.87 2.78
N ALA A 38 -0.75 16.73 2.41
CA ALA A 38 0.04 15.60 2.87
C ALA A 38 1.53 15.93 2.80
N ASP A 39 2.30 15.19 3.57
CA ASP A 39 3.76 15.22 3.51
C ASP A 39 4.24 14.15 2.54
N GLY A 40 4.92 14.57 1.49
CA GLY A 40 5.42 13.65 0.45
C GLY A 40 6.39 12.61 0.98
N SER A 41 7.22 12.96 1.97
CA SER A 41 8.17 12.02 2.57
C SER A 41 7.46 10.92 3.35
N LEU A 42 6.43 11.28 4.12
CA LEU A 42 5.64 10.32 4.88
C LEU A 42 4.83 9.42 3.93
N LEU A 43 4.26 10.00 2.89
CA LEU A 43 3.52 9.22 1.90
C LEU A 43 4.43 8.23 1.18
N ALA A 44 5.65 8.63 0.83
CA ALA A 44 6.62 7.74 0.21
C ALA A 44 6.94 6.54 1.09
N ARG A 45 7.10 6.76 2.39
CA ARG A 45 7.33 5.69 3.36
C ARG A 45 6.13 4.75 3.47
N VAL A 46 4.92 5.29 3.52
CA VAL A 46 3.69 4.49 3.58
C VAL A 46 3.57 3.60 2.35
N LEU A 47 3.61 4.18 1.17
CA LEU A 47 3.44 3.43 -0.07
C LEU A 47 4.60 2.45 -0.31
N GLY A 48 5.82 2.84 0.03
CA GLY A 48 6.97 1.95 -0.02
C GLY A 48 6.77 0.72 0.86
N ASN A 49 6.28 0.90 2.08
CA ASN A 49 5.97 -0.21 2.99
C ASN A 49 4.87 -1.12 2.43
N LEU A 50 3.80 -0.54 1.87
CA LEU A 50 2.69 -1.33 1.31
C LEU A 50 3.13 -2.16 0.11
N ILE A 51 3.89 -1.56 -0.79
CA ILE A 51 4.41 -2.25 -1.98
C ILE A 51 5.40 -3.35 -1.56
N ASN A 52 6.30 -3.03 -0.65
CA ASN A 52 7.27 -4.00 -0.16
C ASN A 52 6.58 -5.18 0.54
N ASN A 53 5.56 -4.92 1.36
CA ASN A 53 4.78 -5.98 2.00
C ASN A 53 4.13 -6.91 0.97
N ALA A 54 3.53 -6.34 -0.07
CA ALA A 54 2.93 -7.14 -1.14
C ALA A 54 3.94 -8.08 -1.79
N CYS A 55 5.17 -7.59 -2.01
CA CYS A 55 6.24 -8.38 -2.64
C CYS A 55 6.87 -9.40 -1.69
N VAL A 56 7.10 -9.01 -0.40
CA VAL A 56 7.78 -9.88 0.58
C VAL A 56 6.92 -11.06 0.98
N HIS A 57 5.63 -10.82 1.23
CA HIS A 57 4.71 -11.86 1.69
C HIS A 57 4.20 -12.77 0.58
N ASN A 58 4.46 -12.43 -0.67
CA ASN A 58 4.01 -13.18 -1.83
C ASN A 58 5.17 -13.40 -2.81
N PRO A 59 6.13 -14.28 -2.47
CA PRO A 59 7.31 -14.47 -3.32
C PRO A 59 6.94 -15.07 -4.68
N GLY A 60 7.48 -14.47 -5.71
CA GLY A 60 7.48 -15.00 -7.08
C GLY A 60 6.17 -14.81 -7.85
N GLY A 61 6.19 -13.95 -8.86
CA GLY A 61 5.13 -13.84 -9.86
C GLY A 61 3.89 -13.04 -9.47
N VAL A 62 3.91 -12.38 -8.32
CA VAL A 62 2.78 -11.55 -7.87
C VAL A 62 2.72 -10.24 -8.66
N THR A 63 1.53 -9.85 -9.06
CA THR A 63 1.26 -8.52 -9.62
C THR A 63 0.78 -7.59 -8.51
N VAL A 64 1.46 -6.46 -8.38
CA VAL A 64 1.07 -5.38 -7.47
C VAL A 64 0.44 -4.28 -8.32
N ARG A 65 -0.78 -3.88 -7.99
CA ARG A 65 -1.49 -2.81 -8.68
C ARG A 65 -1.56 -1.58 -7.81
N LEU A 66 -1.17 -0.46 -8.39
CA LEU A 66 -1.18 0.83 -7.72
C LEU A 66 -2.15 1.75 -8.46
N THR A 67 -3.17 2.22 -7.76
CA THR A 67 -4.18 3.11 -8.34
C THR A 67 -4.34 4.37 -7.51
N CYS A 68 -4.81 5.44 -8.16
CA CYS A 68 -5.12 6.69 -7.50
C CYS A 68 -6.38 7.26 -8.13
N LYS A 69 -7.30 7.75 -7.32
CA LYS A 69 -8.51 8.40 -7.80
C LYS A 69 -8.96 9.51 -6.85
N ARG A 70 -9.81 10.39 -7.34
CA ARG A 70 -10.39 11.47 -6.56
C ARG A 70 -11.86 11.18 -6.25
N THR A 71 -12.25 11.46 -5.02
CA THR A 71 -13.67 11.56 -4.63
C THR A 71 -14.00 13.03 -4.36
N GLU A 72 -15.20 13.32 -3.85
CA GLU A 72 -15.59 14.69 -3.52
C GLU A 72 -14.70 15.35 -2.47
N SER A 73 -14.19 14.58 -1.51
CA SER A 73 -13.45 15.11 -0.36
C SER A 73 -12.04 14.57 -0.19
N GLU A 74 -11.68 13.52 -0.93
CA GLU A 74 -10.45 12.79 -0.68
C GLU A 74 -9.77 12.33 -1.97
N ALA A 75 -8.47 12.12 -1.87
CA ALA A 75 -7.74 11.27 -2.80
C ALA A 75 -7.70 9.86 -2.23
N VAL A 76 -7.93 8.86 -3.07
CA VAL A 76 -7.93 7.45 -2.68
C VAL A 76 -6.81 6.75 -3.44
N ILE A 77 -5.88 6.18 -2.69
CA ILE A 77 -4.74 5.43 -3.25
C ILE A 77 -4.91 3.98 -2.82
N ALA A 78 -4.85 3.05 -3.75
CA ALA A 78 -4.98 1.63 -3.44
C ALA A 78 -3.76 0.86 -3.90
N VAL A 79 -3.30 -0.04 -3.05
CA VAL A 79 -2.23 -1.00 -3.34
C VAL A 79 -2.85 -2.38 -3.23
N ALA A 80 -3.00 -3.06 -4.37
CA ALA A 80 -3.60 -4.38 -4.45
C ALA A 80 -2.57 -5.40 -4.93
N ASP A 81 -2.73 -6.65 -4.53
CA ASP A 81 -1.91 -7.74 -5.03
C ASP A 81 -2.74 -9.01 -5.25
N ASP A 82 -2.28 -9.86 -6.15
CA ASP A 82 -2.91 -11.14 -6.48
C ASP A 82 -2.25 -12.33 -5.78
N GLY A 83 -1.63 -12.08 -4.64
CA GLY A 83 -0.97 -13.10 -3.84
C GLY A 83 -1.91 -13.93 -2.97
N ALA A 84 -1.42 -14.39 -1.82
CA ALA A 84 -2.15 -15.30 -0.94
C ALA A 84 -3.27 -14.64 -0.14
N GLY A 85 -3.32 -13.30 -0.12
CA GLY A 85 -4.27 -12.56 0.70
C GLY A 85 -3.84 -12.45 2.17
N ILE A 86 -4.58 -11.68 2.94
CA ILE A 86 -4.36 -11.54 4.38
C ILE A 86 -5.24 -12.56 5.09
N PRO A 87 -4.68 -13.40 5.98
CA PRO A 87 -5.49 -14.34 6.75
C PRO A 87 -6.60 -13.61 7.53
N GLU A 88 -7.81 -14.15 7.49
CA GLU A 88 -8.97 -13.55 8.13
C GLU A 88 -8.74 -13.34 9.64
N SER A 89 -7.98 -14.24 10.26
CA SER A 89 -7.67 -14.19 11.70
C SER A 89 -6.89 -12.95 12.12
N ILE A 90 -6.15 -12.31 11.20
CA ILE A 90 -5.34 -11.13 11.52
C ILE A 90 -5.81 -9.87 10.76
N ARG A 91 -6.79 -9.99 9.86
CA ARG A 91 -7.23 -8.87 9.00
C ARG A 91 -7.59 -7.62 9.79
N ASP A 92 -8.33 -7.76 10.88
CA ASP A 92 -8.77 -6.63 11.71
C ASP A 92 -7.65 -6.06 12.57
N HIS A 93 -6.50 -6.72 12.64
CA HIS A 93 -5.39 -6.37 13.51
C HIS A 93 -4.08 -6.07 12.77
N VAL A 94 -4.11 -6.05 11.43
CA VAL A 94 -2.88 -5.91 10.62
C VAL A 94 -2.13 -4.60 10.85
N PHE A 95 -2.82 -3.57 11.33
CA PHE A 95 -2.21 -2.27 11.63
C PHE A 95 -1.71 -2.15 13.08
N GLU A 96 -1.90 -3.17 13.88
CA GLU A 96 -1.34 -3.23 15.23
C GLU A 96 0.13 -3.63 15.16
N PRO A 97 0.99 -3.13 16.10
CA PRO A 97 2.41 -3.51 16.11
C PRO A 97 2.60 -5.02 16.29
N PHE A 98 3.61 -5.57 15.62
CA PHE A 98 4.03 -6.97 15.74
C PHE A 98 3.02 -8.00 15.22
N VAL A 99 2.01 -7.60 14.48
CA VAL A 99 1.07 -8.54 13.85
C VAL A 99 1.62 -8.96 12.50
N THR A 100 1.91 -10.25 12.35
CA THR A 100 2.36 -10.85 11.08
C THR A 100 1.72 -12.24 10.94
N SER A 101 1.72 -12.79 9.71
CA SER A 101 1.38 -14.17 9.51
C SER A 101 2.47 -15.08 10.09
N ASN A 102 2.11 -16.30 10.49
CA ASN A 102 3.08 -17.27 11.01
C ASN A 102 4.22 -17.54 10.02
N ASP A 103 3.89 -17.65 8.74
CA ASP A 103 4.87 -17.88 7.69
C ASP A 103 5.90 -16.75 7.61
N ALA A 104 5.47 -15.52 7.75
CA ALA A 104 6.36 -14.35 7.75
C ALA A 104 7.30 -14.36 8.97
N ARG A 105 6.80 -14.77 10.14
CA ARG A 105 7.62 -14.89 11.35
C ARG A 105 8.67 -15.99 11.21
N GLU A 106 8.27 -17.15 10.72
CA GLU A 106 9.16 -18.31 10.53
C GLU A 106 10.24 -18.00 9.51
N SER A 107 9.94 -17.27 8.46
CA SER A 107 10.92 -16.88 7.44
C SER A 107 11.77 -15.67 7.82
N GLY A 108 11.46 -15.00 8.92
CA GLY A 108 12.14 -13.77 9.33
C GLY A 108 11.89 -12.58 8.41
N LYS A 109 10.88 -12.62 7.57
CA LYS A 109 10.59 -11.62 6.54
C LYS A 109 9.68 -10.50 6.98
N GLY A 110 9.40 -10.36 8.25
CA GLY A 110 8.57 -9.27 8.74
C GLY A 110 8.69 -9.06 10.23
N THR A 111 8.74 -7.81 10.65
CA THR A 111 8.76 -7.43 12.07
C THR A 111 7.37 -7.16 12.61
N GLY A 112 6.37 -7.04 11.73
CA GLY A 112 5.01 -6.64 12.09
C GLY A 112 4.87 -5.16 12.40
N LEU A 113 5.87 -4.33 12.07
CA LEU A 113 5.87 -2.90 12.33
C LEU A 113 5.53 -2.04 11.11
N GLY A 114 5.73 -2.56 9.89
CA GLY A 114 5.55 -1.78 8.67
C GLY A 114 4.16 -1.17 8.53
N LEU A 115 3.12 -1.97 8.73
CA LEU A 115 1.73 -1.50 8.61
C LEU A 115 1.32 -0.60 9.76
N SER A 116 1.79 -0.85 10.99
CA SER A 116 1.50 0.03 12.13
C SER A 116 2.15 1.40 11.96
N ILE A 117 3.35 1.47 11.42
CA ILE A 117 4.03 2.73 11.09
C ILE A 117 3.30 3.46 9.98
N ALA A 118 2.88 2.74 8.93
CA ALA A 118 2.10 3.32 7.83
C ALA A 118 0.81 3.96 8.35
N LYS A 119 0.08 3.26 9.22
CA LYS A 119 -1.13 3.79 9.82
C LYS A 119 -0.86 5.06 10.62
N ARG A 120 0.19 5.08 11.43
CA ARG A 120 0.55 6.26 12.21
C ARG A 120 0.87 7.46 11.31
N PHE A 121 1.60 7.25 10.22
CA PHE A 121 1.93 8.32 9.29
C PHE A 121 0.69 8.87 8.57
N ILE A 122 -0.26 8.02 8.22
CA ILE A 122 -1.51 8.44 7.59
C ILE A 122 -2.41 9.16 8.60
N ASP A 123 -2.52 8.65 9.82
CA ASP A 123 -3.29 9.30 10.89
C ASP A 123 -2.77 10.73 11.16
N LEU A 124 -1.45 10.91 11.19
CA LEU A 124 -0.83 12.23 11.38
C LEU A 124 -1.17 13.22 10.28
N GLN A 125 -1.53 12.77 9.10
CA GLN A 125 -1.89 13.60 7.96
C GLN A 125 -3.39 13.78 7.80
N GLY A 126 -4.18 13.27 8.74
CA GLY A 126 -5.63 13.37 8.70
C GLY A 126 -6.30 12.44 7.69
N GLY A 127 -5.58 11.43 7.22
CA GLY A 127 -6.09 10.43 6.30
C GLY A 127 -6.54 9.15 6.98
N THR A 128 -6.86 8.15 6.18
CA THR A 128 -7.24 6.82 6.67
C THR A 128 -6.47 5.74 5.90
N ILE A 129 -6.30 4.59 6.54
CA ILE A 129 -5.74 3.40 5.89
C ILE A 129 -6.54 2.19 6.37
N ALA A 130 -6.91 1.32 5.44
CA ALA A 130 -7.71 0.14 5.75
C ALA A 130 -7.48 -0.96 4.73
N VAL A 131 -7.74 -2.20 5.14
CA VAL A 131 -7.82 -3.34 4.22
C VAL A 131 -9.22 -3.36 3.63
N SER A 132 -9.32 -3.40 2.30
CA SER A 132 -10.62 -3.49 1.64
C SER A 132 -11.27 -4.85 1.93
N ALA A 133 -12.54 -4.84 2.31
CA ALA A 133 -13.32 -6.06 2.50
C ALA A 133 -13.67 -6.74 1.18
N GLN A 134 -13.67 -5.99 0.09
CA GLN A 134 -14.01 -6.49 -1.24
C GLN A 134 -12.98 -5.96 -2.26
N PRO A 135 -11.81 -6.62 -2.37
CA PRO A 135 -10.84 -6.25 -3.39
C PRO A 135 -11.46 -6.34 -4.79
N GLU A 136 -10.90 -5.59 -5.74
CA GLU A 136 -11.30 -5.71 -7.13
C GLU A 136 -11.09 -7.15 -7.63
N GLU A 137 -11.84 -7.55 -8.63
CA GLU A 137 -11.71 -8.86 -9.27
C GLU A 137 -10.25 -9.11 -9.66
N ASP A 138 -9.79 -10.34 -9.52
CA ASP A 138 -8.43 -10.82 -9.77
C ASP A 138 -7.38 -10.41 -8.71
N PHE A 139 -7.78 -9.69 -7.65
CA PHE A 139 -6.89 -9.36 -6.54
C PHE A 139 -7.38 -9.98 -5.24
N GLU A 140 -6.44 -10.42 -4.41
CA GLU A 140 -6.72 -11.08 -3.12
C GLU A 140 -6.58 -10.12 -1.93
N THR A 141 -5.71 -9.12 -2.07
CA THR A 141 -5.49 -8.12 -1.02
C THR A 141 -5.52 -6.74 -1.63
N GLU A 142 -6.21 -5.82 -0.97
CA GLU A 142 -6.19 -4.40 -1.34
C GLU A 142 -6.14 -3.56 -0.07
N ILE A 143 -5.11 -2.73 0.03
CA ILE A 143 -5.00 -1.75 1.13
C ILE A 143 -5.27 -0.38 0.54
N VAL A 144 -6.20 0.34 1.15
CA VAL A 144 -6.69 1.62 0.67
C VAL A 144 -6.25 2.73 1.62
N VAL A 145 -5.61 3.74 1.07
CA VAL A 145 -5.19 4.95 1.77
C VAL A 145 -6.01 6.11 1.27
N THR A 146 -6.57 6.92 2.17
CA THR A 146 -7.23 8.17 1.80
C THR A 146 -6.49 9.35 2.38
N LEU A 147 -6.47 10.45 1.64
CA LEU A 147 -5.90 11.71 2.09
C LEU A 147 -6.87 12.85 1.77
N PRO A 148 -7.04 13.82 2.69
CA PRO A 148 -7.96 14.93 2.45
C PRO A 148 -7.46 15.81 1.29
N LEU A 149 -8.38 16.28 0.47
CA LEU A 149 -8.06 17.23 -0.59
C LEU A 149 -7.59 18.56 -0.02
N ALA A 150 -6.67 19.18 -0.73
CA ALA A 150 -6.17 20.50 -0.36
C ALA A 150 -7.23 21.60 -0.55
#